data_0701966291717854e8e593532e6935b8
#
_entry.id   0701966291717854e8e593532e6935b8
#
_cell.length_a   1.000
_cell.length_b   1.000
_cell.length_c   1.000
_cell.angle_alpha   90.00
_cell.angle_beta   90.00
_cell.angle_gamma   90.00
#
_symmetry.space_group_name_H-M   'P 1'
#
loop_
_entity.id
_entity.type
_entity.pdbx_description
1 polymer ?
#
loop_
_entity_poly.entity_id
_entity_poly.type
_entity_poly.pdbx_seq_one_letter_code
_entity_poly.pdbx_strand_id
1 'polypeptide(L)'
;AAWVRARGGFMNGHWGVTALSDMILNYLPAIGCSNNHDVWNEKDIEKSIRYGFPTHIKFGVGSAEVIKALLRAIVDRKWPTDNFMLCTDNISVERLLTQGHMDWIISLCAEMGINPIHAIKMATLNTARSFHMEDRIGSLTPGRFADIVLTDSLSKINPLYVFKDGELVAKDRKLLKNAEIDYSGMCKKGVPGLADLTPDQLDVVPLEVS
;
A
#
# COMPACT_ATOMS: atom_id res chain seq x y z
N ALA A 1 -14.47 15.28 -10.77
CA ALA A 1 -15.12 13.96 -10.90
C ALA A 1 -15.49 13.67 -12.37
N ALA A 2 -16.45 14.39 -12.97
CA ALA A 2 -16.91 14.13 -14.34
C ALA A 2 -15.78 14.10 -15.38
N TRP A 3 -14.83 15.01 -15.32
CA TRP A 3 -13.67 15.06 -16.22
C TRP A 3 -12.78 13.81 -16.12
N VAL A 4 -12.54 13.28 -14.90
CA VAL A 4 -11.76 12.06 -14.68
C VAL A 4 -12.49 10.84 -15.23
N ARG A 5 -13.78 10.71 -14.91
CA ARG A 5 -14.62 9.60 -15.40
C ARG A 5 -14.75 9.56 -16.92
N ALA A 6 -14.90 10.72 -17.55
CA ALA A 6 -14.99 10.81 -19.01
C ALA A 6 -13.72 10.32 -19.73
N ARG A 7 -12.61 10.19 -19.01
CA ARG A 7 -11.32 9.66 -19.50
C ARG A 7 -10.99 8.26 -19.00
N GLY A 8 -11.99 7.55 -18.45
CA GLY A 8 -11.77 6.21 -17.89
C GLY A 8 -10.94 6.20 -16.60
N GLY A 9 -10.71 7.36 -16.00
CA GLY A 9 -9.97 7.46 -14.74
C GLY A 9 -10.82 7.17 -13.52
N PHE A 10 -10.17 6.88 -12.41
CA PHE A 10 -10.77 6.70 -11.10
C PHE A 10 -10.22 7.75 -10.10
N MET A 11 -10.94 7.93 -9.01
CA MET A 11 -10.51 8.85 -7.95
C MET A 11 -10.27 8.06 -6.66
N ASN A 12 -9.08 8.22 -6.11
CA ASN A 12 -8.73 7.73 -4.79
C ASN A 12 -8.92 8.86 -3.76
N GLY A 13 -9.20 8.52 -2.50
CA GLY A 13 -9.47 9.48 -1.45
C GLY A 13 -8.65 9.29 -0.19
N HIS A 14 -8.43 10.41 0.49
CA HIS A 14 -7.88 10.48 1.83
C HIS A 14 -8.89 11.27 2.69
N TRP A 15 -9.81 10.55 3.32
CA TRP A 15 -10.84 11.14 4.19
C TRP A 15 -11.14 10.23 5.36
N GLY A 16 -11.17 10.82 6.56
CA GLY A 16 -11.57 10.12 7.77
C GLY A 16 -13.06 9.77 7.73
N VAL A 17 -13.37 8.50 7.46
CA VAL A 17 -14.74 8.02 7.18
C VAL A 17 -15.69 8.32 8.34
N THR A 18 -15.23 8.18 9.60
CA THR A 18 -16.07 8.45 10.78
C THR A 18 -16.36 9.94 10.98
N ALA A 19 -15.51 10.83 10.47
CA ALA A 19 -15.70 12.27 10.56
C ALA A 19 -16.69 12.82 9.52
N LEU A 20 -17.02 12.05 8.47
CA LEU A 20 -17.93 12.47 7.42
C LEU A 20 -19.38 12.11 7.74
N SER A 21 -20.30 13.00 7.36
CA SER A 21 -21.73 12.70 7.40
C SER A 21 -22.11 11.59 6.41
N ASP A 22 -23.18 10.88 6.70
CA ASP A 22 -23.70 9.83 5.81
C ASP A 22 -24.06 10.37 4.42
N MET A 23 -24.49 11.62 4.34
CA MET A 23 -24.76 12.30 3.07
C MET A 23 -23.48 12.39 2.20
N ILE A 24 -22.35 12.81 2.78
CA ILE A 24 -21.08 12.92 2.06
C ILE A 24 -20.59 11.52 1.66
N LEU A 25 -20.69 10.53 2.55
CA LEU A 25 -20.29 9.15 2.27
C LEU A 25 -21.09 8.51 1.14
N ASN A 26 -22.38 8.85 0.99
CA ASN A 26 -23.18 8.43 -0.18
C ASN A 26 -22.77 9.20 -1.46
N TYR A 27 -22.43 10.48 -1.32
CA TYR A 27 -22.08 11.32 -2.46
C TYR A 27 -20.76 10.93 -3.10
N LEU A 28 -19.76 10.52 -2.28
CA LEU A 28 -18.42 10.18 -2.79
C LEU A 28 -18.41 9.05 -3.84
N PRO A 29 -19.03 7.88 -3.62
CA PRO A 29 -19.14 6.85 -4.66
C PRO A 29 -19.95 7.33 -5.87
N ALA A 30 -21.01 8.10 -5.65
CA ALA A 30 -21.84 8.62 -6.72
C ALA A 30 -21.08 9.51 -7.70
N ILE A 31 -20.10 10.27 -7.22
CA ILE A 31 -19.21 11.07 -8.08
C ILE A 31 -18.00 10.29 -8.63
N GLY A 32 -17.85 9.01 -8.26
CA GLY A 32 -16.81 8.12 -8.79
C GLY A 32 -15.56 8.01 -7.94
N CYS A 33 -15.64 8.28 -6.63
CA CYS A 33 -14.57 7.92 -5.70
C CYS A 33 -14.54 6.41 -5.55
N SER A 34 -13.41 5.79 -5.87
CA SER A 34 -13.30 4.34 -6.03
C SER A 34 -12.83 3.62 -4.77
N ASN A 35 -12.03 4.28 -3.93
CA ASN A 35 -11.47 3.66 -2.72
C ASN A 35 -11.00 4.71 -1.70
N ASN A 36 -10.68 4.25 -0.50
CA ASN A 36 -10.16 5.06 0.59
C ASN A 36 -9.00 4.35 1.29
N HIS A 37 -7.99 5.09 1.75
CA HIS A 37 -6.87 4.57 2.53
C HIS A 37 -6.76 5.19 3.94
N ASP A 38 -7.74 5.99 4.35
CA ASP A 38 -7.70 6.69 5.63
C ASP A 38 -8.65 6.06 6.65
N VAL A 39 -8.27 4.87 7.14
CA VAL A 39 -8.98 4.13 8.19
C VAL A 39 -8.07 3.94 9.40
N TRP A 40 -8.60 4.23 10.58
CA TRP A 40 -7.85 4.27 11.83
C TRP A 40 -8.43 3.38 12.93
N ASN A 41 -9.67 2.95 12.78
CA ASN A 41 -10.38 2.16 13.78
C ASN A 41 -11.45 1.27 13.14
N GLU A 42 -12.03 0.38 13.95
CA GLU A 42 -13.06 -0.56 13.52
C GLU A 42 -14.29 0.14 12.91
N LYS A 43 -14.71 1.30 13.45
CA LYS A 43 -15.87 2.03 12.92
C LYS A 43 -15.62 2.57 11.51
N ASP A 44 -14.37 2.98 11.21
CA ASP A 44 -14.00 3.41 9.87
C ASP A 44 -14.13 2.26 8.88
N ILE A 45 -13.70 1.06 9.25
CA ILE A 45 -13.84 -0.15 8.43
C ILE A 45 -15.32 -0.48 8.24
N GLU A 46 -16.11 -0.52 9.30
CA GLU A 46 -17.54 -0.81 9.25
C GLU A 46 -18.27 0.14 8.30
N LYS A 47 -18.01 1.45 8.42
CA LYS A 47 -18.60 2.46 7.52
C LYS A 47 -18.12 2.26 6.10
N SER A 48 -16.83 2.01 5.86
CA SER A 48 -16.30 1.77 4.52
C SER A 48 -17.00 0.60 3.84
N ILE A 49 -17.18 -0.52 4.55
CA ILE A 49 -17.91 -1.70 4.05
C ILE A 49 -19.37 -1.33 3.74
N ARG A 50 -20.06 -0.66 4.67
CA ARG A 50 -21.47 -0.27 4.53
C ARG A 50 -21.70 0.60 3.30
N TYR A 51 -20.79 1.51 2.99
CA TYR A 51 -20.88 2.43 1.83
C TYR A 51 -20.20 1.87 0.57
N GLY A 52 -19.71 0.63 0.62
CA GLY A 52 -19.12 -0.04 -0.54
C GLY A 52 -17.76 0.50 -0.97
N PHE A 53 -17.01 1.13 -0.05
CA PHE A 53 -15.66 1.57 -0.35
C PHE A 53 -14.65 0.44 -0.22
N PRO A 54 -13.95 0.04 -1.28
CA PRO A 54 -12.72 -0.72 -1.16
C PRO A 54 -11.73 0.05 -0.27
N THR A 55 -11.13 -0.63 0.70
CA THR A 55 -10.40 0.01 1.79
C THR A 55 -8.96 -0.47 1.86
N HIS A 56 -8.01 0.46 1.79
CA HIS A 56 -6.60 0.19 1.99
C HIS A 56 -6.26 0.24 3.48
N ILE A 57 -5.73 -0.85 4.01
CA ILE A 57 -5.13 -0.90 5.34
C ILE A 57 -3.67 -0.47 5.19
N LYS A 58 -3.32 0.68 5.79
CA LYS A 58 -1.99 1.28 5.68
C LYS A 58 -1.12 0.92 6.87
N PHE A 59 0.15 0.66 6.62
CA PHE A 59 1.10 0.13 7.61
C PHE A 59 2.26 1.08 7.95
N GLY A 60 2.51 2.07 7.13
CA GLY A 60 3.60 3.04 7.34
C GLY A 60 3.26 4.13 8.35
N VAL A 61 1.97 4.35 8.61
CA VAL A 61 1.46 5.42 9.48
C VAL A 61 0.68 4.82 10.65
N GLY A 62 0.83 5.38 11.81
CA GLY A 62 0.19 4.90 13.04
C GLY A 62 1.06 3.89 13.82
N SER A 63 0.60 3.56 15.01
CA SER A 63 1.29 2.57 15.85
C SER A 63 0.99 1.14 15.40
N ALA A 64 1.88 0.22 15.77
CA ALA A 64 1.67 -1.21 15.50
C ALA A 64 0.37 -1.73 16.14
N GLU A 65 -0.03 -1.17 17.29
CA GLU A 65 -1.25 -1.53 18.01
C GLU A 65 -2.51 -1.16 17.20
N VAL A 66 -2.55 0.00 16.57
CA VAL A 66 -3.65 0.42 15.68
C VAL A 66 -3.80 -0.55 14.52
N ILE A 67 -2.69 -0.88 13.86
CA ILE A 67 -2.70 -1.82 12.73
C ILE A 67 -3.19 -3.19 13.16
N LYS A 68 -2.67 -3.71 14.27
CA LYS A 68 -3.09 -5.01 14.83
C LYS A 68 -4.57 -4.99 15.24
N ALA A 69 -5.08 -3.89 15.78
CA ALA A 69 -6.49 -3.75 16.12
C ALA A 69 -7.38 -3.79 14.88
N LEU A 70 -6.99 -3.12 13.79
CA LEU A 70 -7.72 -3.18 12.52
C LEU A 70 -7.76 -4.61 11.93
N LEU A 71 -6.62 -5.32 11.94
CA LEU A 71 -6.55 -6.70 11.47
C LEU A 71 -7.40 -7.65 12.33
N ARG A 72 -7.35 -7.50 13.66
CA ARG A 72 -8.22 -8.27 14.57
C ARG A 72 -9.69 -8.02 14.30
N ALA A 73 -10.10 -6.78 14.10
CA ALA A 73 -11.49 -6.46 13.79
C ALA A 73 -11.97 -7.17 12.51
N ILE A 74 -11.13 -7.25 11.48
CA ILE A 74 -11.45 -7.99 10.25
C ILE A 74 -11.70 -9.48 10.54
N VAL A 75 -10.85 -10.09 11.38
CA VAL A 75 -10.94 -11.53 11.75
C VAL A 75 -12.14 -11.78 12.64
N ASP A 76 -12.28 -11.02 13.73
CA ASP A 76 -13.31 -11.24 14.75
C ASP A 76 -14.73 -11.00 14.21
N ARG A 77 -14.88 -10.02 13.35
CA ARG A 77 -16.15 -9.69 12.66
C ARG A 77 -16.40 -10.55 11.43
N LYS A 78 -15.43 -11.38 11.02
CA LYS A 78 -15.50 -12.20 9.80
C LYS A 78 -15.84 -11.38 8.56
N TRP A 79 -15.31 -10.17 8.47
CA TRP A 79 -15.55 -9.32 7.32
C TRP A 79 -14.90 -9.93 6.06
N PRO A 80 -15.57 -9.84 4.90
CA PRO A 80 -15.03 -10.37 3.66
C PRO A 80 -13.76 -9.61 3.26
N THR A 81 -12.67 -10.33 3.04
CA THR A 81 -11.36 -9.74 2.75
C THR A 81 -11.25 -9.19 1.32
N ASP A 82 -12.21 -9.45 0.45
CA ASP A 82 -12.19 -9.00 -0.95
C ASP A 82 -12.28 -7.48 -1.12
N ASN A 83 -12.78 -6.78 -0.10
CA ASN A 83 -12.87 -5.32 -0.06
C ASN A 83 -11.64 -4.64 0.58
N PHE A 84 -10.66 -5.42 1.03
CA PHE A 84 -9.46 -4.86 1.66
C PHE A 84 -8.24 -4.99 0.75
N MET A 85 -7.42 -3.96 0.77
CA MET A 85 -6.11 -3.89 0.15
C MET A 85 -5.07 -3.54 1.21
N LEU A 86 -3.82 -3.88 0.95
CA LEU A 86 -2.68 -3.56 1.80
C LEU A 86 -1.82 -2.50 1.12
N CYS A 87 -1.38 -1.52 1.89
CA CYS A 87 -0.40 -0.53 1.42
C CYS A 87 0.54 -0.12 2.55
N THR A 88 1.72 0.34 2.19
CA THR A 88 2.70 0.84 3.17
C THR A 88 2.41 2.28 3.56
N ASP A 89 1.91 3.10 2.64
CA ASP A 89 1.83 4.56 2.82
C ASP A 89 3.21 5.14 3.21
N ASN A 90 3.31 6.07 4.14
CA ASN A 90 4.54 6.73 4.57
C ASN A 90 5.42 5.83 5.47
N ILE A 91 5.96 4.74 4.93
CA ILE A 91 6.89 3.89 5.67
C ILE A 91 8.25 4.59 5.83
N SER A 92 8.80 4.61 7.05
CA SER A 92 10.14 5.13 7.28
C SER A 92 11.22 4.21 6.70
N VAL A 93 12.36 4.78 6.32
CA VAL A 93 13.52 4.00 5.85
C VAL A 93 13.98 3.00 6.91
N GLU A 94 13.95 3.37 8.19
CA GLU A 94 14.28 2.49 9.30
C GLU A 94 13.37 1.25 9.32
N ARG A 95 12.05 1.44 9.24
CA ARG A 95 11.09 0.32 9.21
C ARG A 95 11.26 -0.55 7.97
N LEU A 96 11.50 0.06 6.83
CA LEU A 96 11.77 -0.65 5.58
C LEU A 96 12.98 -1.58 5.72
N LEU A 97 14.06 -1.11 6.35
CA LEU A 97 15.29 -1.88 6.51
C LEU A 97 15.21 -2.93 7.62
N THR A 98 14.47 -2.66 8.70
CA THR A 98 14.42 -3.54 9.88
C THR A 98 13.26 -4.54 9.85
N GLN A 99 12.12 -4.15 9.28
CA GLN A 99 10.91 -4.98 9.26
C GLN A 99 10.63 -5.58 7.87
N GLY A 100 10.95 -4.86 6.81
CA GLY A 100 10.61 -5.22 5.44
C GLY A 100 9.52 -4.34 4.85
N HIS A 101 8.95 -4.77 3.74
CA HIS A 101 7.91 -4.06 3.00
C HIS A 101 6.62 -4.89 2.94
N MET A 102 6.10 -5.19 1.75
CA MET A 102 4.88 -6.01 1.58
C MET A 102 5.05 -7.45 2.07
N ASP A 103 6.25 -8.00 2.05
CA ASP A 103 6.58 -9.31 2.61
C ASP A 103 6.28 -9.38 4.11
N TRP A 104 6.68 -8.35 4.85
CA TRP A 104 6.37 -8.23 6.28
C TRP A 104 4.87 -8.02 6.53
N ILE A 105 4.22 -7.14 5.75
CA ILE A 105 2.80 -6.82 5.91
C ILE A 105 1.92 -8.06 5.71
N ILE A 106 2.16 -8.84 4.66
CA ILE A 106 1.43 -10.08 4.38
C ILE A 106 1.64 -11.09 5.52
N SER A 107 2.88 -11.20 5.99
CA SER A 107 3.22 -12.10 7.11
C SER A 107 2.51 -11.69 8.40
N LEU A 108 2.45 -10.40 8.71
CA LEU A 108 1.72 -9.88 9.86
C LEU A 108 0.21 -10.15 9.75
N CYS A 109 -0.38 -10.01 8.59
CA CYS A 109 -1.79 -10.38 8.37
C CYS A 109 -2.05 -11.85 8.70
N ALA A 110 -1.16 -12.75 8.28
CA ALA A 110 -1.27 -14.18 8.58
C ALA A 110 -1.09 -14.45 10.08
N GLU A 111 -0.12 -13.79 10.74
CA GLU A 111 0.09 -13.87 12.19
C GLU A 111 -1.14 -13.42 12.98
N MET A 112 -1.84 -12.40 12.50
CA MET A 112 -3.07 -11.88 13.11
C MET A 112 -4.31 -12.73 12.82
N GLY A 113 -4.20 -13.84 12.10
CA GLY A 113 -5.27 -14.80 11.85
C GLY A 113 -6.02 -14.63 10.52
N ILE A 114 -5.59 -13.73 9.65
CA ILE A 114 -6.09 -13.65 8.28
C ILE A 114 -5.53 -14.83 7.50
N ASN A 115 -6.39 -15.55 6.77
CA ASN A 115 -5.93 -16.65 5.91
C ASN A 115 -4.81 -16.15 4.97
N PRO A 116 -3.64 -16.82 4.90
CA PRO A 116 -2.50 -16.37 4.11
C PRO A 116 -2.82 -16.09 2.63
N ILE A 117 -3.66 -16.90 2.01
CA ILE A 117 -4.10 -16.68 0.61
C ILE A 117 -4.91 -15.40 0.50
N HIS A 118 -5.75 -15.10 1.50
CA HIS A 118 -6.49 -13.83 1.52
C HIS A 118 -5.55 -12.64 1.72
N ALA A 119 -4.56 -12.73 2.61
CA ALA A 119 -3.56 -11.69 2.79
C ALA A 119 -2.77 -11.40 1.48
N ILE A 120 -2.39 -12.46 0.76
CA ILE A 120 -1.76 -12.33 -0.56
C ILE A 120 -2.71 -11.67 -1.57
N LYS A 121 -3.99 -12.06 -1.61
CA LYS A 121 -4.99 -11.42 -2.47
C LYS A 121 -5.15 -9.93 -2.15
N MET A 122 -5.18 -9.55 -0.87
CA MET A 122 -5.26 -8.16 -0.44
C MET A 122 -4.06 -7.33 -0.95
N ALA A 123 -2.88 -7.93 -1.05
CA ALA A 123 -1.67 -7.28 -1.56
C ALA A 123 -1.54 -7.31 -3.09
N THR A 124 -2.34 -8.11 -3.78
CA THR A 124 -2.19 -8.37 -5.22
C THR A 124 -3.49 -8.12 -5.98
N LEU A 125 -4.34 -9.13 -6.10
CA LEU A 125 -5.54 -9.09 -6.94
C LEU A 125 -6.56 -8.04 -6.50
N ASN A 126 -6.78 -7.88 -5.18
CA ASN A 126 -7.73 -6.87 -4.69
C ASN A 126 -7.23 -5.46 -5.01
N THR A 127 -5.93 -5.22 -4.82
CA THR A 127 -5.28 -3.95 -5.19
C THR A 127 -5.41 -3.72 -6.69
N ALA A 128 -5.09 -4.72 -7.52
CA ALA A 128 -5.23 -4.60 -8.98
C ALA A 128 -6.66 -4.23 -9.39
N ARG A 129 -7.67 -4.88 -8.81
CA ARG A 129 -9.10 -4.56 -9.05
C ARG A 129 -9.47 -3.15 -8.63
N SER A 130 -8.99 -2.70 -7.48
CA SER A 130 -9.26 -1.34 -7.00
C SER A 130 -8.70 -0.26 -7.93
N PHE A 131 -7.66 -0.59 -8.72
CA PHE A 131 -7.04 0.29 -9.70
C PHE A 131 -7.40 -0.05 -11.15
N HIS A 132 -8.37 -0.96 -11.38
CA HIS A 132 -8.80 -1.41 -12.72
C HIS A 132 -7.64 -1.93 -13.57
N MET A 133 -6.76 -2.71 -12.97
CA MET A 133 -5.56 -3.30 -13.60
C MET A 133 -5.53 -4.83 -13.52
N GLU A 134 -6.62 -5.45 -13.08
CA GLU A 134 -6.71 -6.90 -12.88
C GLU A 134 -6.64 -7.72 -14.16
N ASP A 135 -6.79 -7.10 -15.30
CA ASP A 135 -6.55 -7.67 -16.63
C ASP A 135 -5.05 -7.79 -16.97
N ARG A 136 -4.18 -7.07 -16.25
CA ARG A 136 -2.75 -6.99 -16.50
C ARG A 136 -1.88 -7.57 -15.39
N ILE A 137 -2.28 -7.37 -14.13
CA ILE A 137 -1.49 -7.71 -12.92
C ILE A 137 -2.35 -8.33 -11.83
N GLY A 138 -1.73 -8.78 -10.75
CA GLY A 138 -2.40 -9.22 -9.52
C GLY A 138 -2.77 -10.69 -9.47
N SER A 139 -2.56 -11.46 -10.54
CA SER A 139 -2.73 -12.92 -10.55
C SER A 139 -1.84 -13.59 -11.60
N LEU A 140 -1.68 -14.93 -11.46
CA LEU A 140 -0.91 -15.77 -12.39
C LEU A 140 -1.76 -16.27 -13.57
N THR A 141 -2.83 -15.58 -13.92
CA THR A 141 -3.68 -15.93 -15.05
C THR A 141 -2.93 -15.69 -16.38
N PRO A 142 -3.02 -16.58 -17.35
CA PRO A 142 -2.42 -16.37 -18.67
C PRO A 142 -2.82 -15.04 -19.31
N GLY A 143 -1.88 -14.38 -19.97
CA GLY A 143 -2.07 -13.06 -20.59
C GLY A 143 -1.76 -11.87 -19.68
N ARG A 144 -1.41 -12.10 -18.40
CA ARG A 144 -0.91 -11.06 -17.48
C ARG A 144 0.60 -10.96 -17.48
N PHE A 145 1.11 -9.85 -16.96
CA PHE A 145 2.54 -9.67 -16.76
C PHE A 145 3.08 -10.74 -15.82
N ALA A 146 4.24 -11.28 -16.16
CA ALA A 146 4.94 -12.29 -15.35
C ALA A 146 5.71 -11.63 -14.19
N ASP A 147 5.00 -10.90 -13.33
CA ASP A 147 5.48 -10.35 -12.07
C ASP A 147 5.24 -11.40 -10.98
N ILE A 148 6.26 -12.20 -10.66
CA ILE A 148 6.12 -13.41 -9.86
C ILE A 148 7.09 -13.38 -8.68
N VAL A 149 6.59 -13.71 -7.50
CA VAL A 149 7.41 -13.94 -6.32
C VAL A 149 7.30 -15.40 -5.91
N LEU A 150 8.45 -16.08 -5.77
CA LEU A 150 8.52 -17.42 -5.19
C LEU A 150 8.92 -17.30 -3.72
N THR A 151 8.20 -17.97 -2.86
CA THR A 151 8.43 -18.01 -1.41
C THR A 151 8.34 -19.44 -0.91
N ASP A 152 9.02 -19.74 0.19
CA ASP A 152 8.99 -21.03 0.86
C ASP A 152 7.82 -21.20 1.84
N SER A 153 7.13 -20.12 2.17
CA SER A 153 6.00 -20.11 3.08
C SER A 153 4.95 -19.11 2.65
N LEU A 154 3.68 -19.46 2.85
CA LEU A 154 2.55 -18.56 2.63
C LEU A 154 2.21 -17.71 3.87
N SER A 155 2.58 -18.19 5.06
CA SER A 155 2.29 -17.50 6.33
C SER A 155 3.40 -16.55 6.75
N LYS A 156 4.62 -16.80 6.29
CA LYS A 156 5.79 -15.94 6.53
C LYS A 156 6.50 -15.73 5.20
N ILE A 157 6.14 -14.68 4.52
CA ILE A 157 6.67 -14.40 3.17
C ILE A 157 8.16 -14.09 3.24
N ASN A 158 8.94 -14.94 2.61
CA ASN A 158 10.37 -14.75 2.40
C ASN A 158 10.67 -14.88 0.91
N PRO A 159 10.85 -13.77 0.18
CA PRO A 159 11.07 -13.81 -1.26
C PRO A 159 12.39 -14.51 -1.60
N LEU A 160 12.32 -15.70 -2.20
CA LEU A 160 13.47 -16.46 -2.68
C LEU A 160 13.86 -16.02 -4.10
N TYR A 161 12.87 -15.85 -4.97
CA TYR A 161 13.05 -15.38 -6.34
C TYR A 161 11.98 -14.34 -6.66
N VAL A 162 12.39 -13.27 -7.33
CA VAL A 162 11.47 -12.22 -7.81
C VAL A 162 11.67 -12.05 -9.30
N PHE A 163 10.60 -12.21 -10.04
CA PHE A 163 10.55 -11.97 -11.48
C PHE A 163 9.74 -10.72 -11.76
N LYS A 164 10.24 -9.91 -12.68
CA LYS A 164 9.54 -8.75 -13.24
C LYS A 164 9.48 -8.91 -14.76
N ASP A 165 8.26 -8.89 -15.30
CA ASP A 165 8.03 -9.13 -16.74
C ASP A 165 8.67 -10.43 -17.26
N GLY A 166 8.71 -11.49 -16.41
CA GLY A 166 9.33 -12.78 -16.73
C GLY A 166 10.84 -12.85 -16.55
N GLU A 167 11.50 -11.75 -16.22
CA GLU A 167 12.93 -11.70 -15.98
C GLU A 167 13.25 -11.81 -14.48
N LEU A 168 14.23 -12.66 -14.12
CA LEU A 168 14.69 -12.79 -12.75
C LEU A 168 15.47 -11.53 -12.34
N VAL A 169 14.91 -10.73 -11.43
CA VAL A 169 15.49 -9.44 -11.00
C VAL A 169 16.07 -9.48 -9.60
N ALA A 170 15.61 -10.41 -8.73
CA ALA A 170 16.20 -10.60 -7.41
C ALA A 170 16.15 -12.07 -6.98
N LYS A 171 17.16 -12.47 -6.18
CA LYS A 171 17.29 -13.79 -5.60
C LYS A 171 17.82 -13.67 -4.17
N ASP A 172 17.26 -14.45 -3.24
CA ASP A 172 17.70 -14.50 -1.84
C ASP A 172 17.84 -13.09 -1.23
N ARG A 173 16.85 -12.22 -1.47
CA ARG A 173 16.79 -10.81 -1.03
C ARG A 173 17.93 -9.92 -1.58
N LYS A 174 18.60 -10.34 -2.63
CA LYS A 174 19.62 -9.54 -3.32
C LYS A 174 19.16 -9.19 -4.71
N LEU A 175 19.26 -7.91 -5.05
CA LEU A 175 18.99 -7.42 -6.40
C LEU A 175 20.07 -7.93 -7.33
N LEU A 176 19.70 -8.53 -8.48
CA LEU A 176 20.60 -9.05 -9.51
C LEU A 176 20.92 -8.04 -10.59
N LYS A 177 20.03 -7.07 -10.78
CA LYS A 177 20.21 -5.95 -11.72
C LYS A 177 19.97 -4.66 -10.98
N ASN A 178 20.93 -3.75 -11.01
CA ASN A 178 20.70 -2.40 -10.54
C ASN A 178 19.77 -1.68 -11.53
N ALA A 179 18.70 -1.09 -11.02
CA ALA A 179 17.93 -0.14 -11.79
C ALA A 179 18.74 1.16 -11.82
N GLU A 180 19.41 1.43 -12.94
CA GLU A 180 19.97 2.76 -13.18
C GLU A 180 18.80 3.70 -13.48
N ILE A 181 18.44 4.53 -12.50
CA ILE A 181 17.42 5.54 -12.69
C ILE A 181 18.13 6.85 -13.04
N ASP A 182 17.92 7.30 -14.26
CA ASP A 182 18.34 8.66 -14.64
C ASP A 182 17.39 9.70 -14.06
N TYR A 183 17.85 10.37 -13.02
CA TYR A 183 17.11 11.47 -12.38
C TYR A 183 17.32 12.83 -13.05
N SER A 184 18.20 12.94 -14.05
CA SER A 184 18.58 14.22 -14.69
C SER A 184 17.39 14.98 -15.27
N GLY A 185 16.37 14.28 -15.73
CA GLY A 185 15.13 14.86 -16.25
C GLY A 185 14.06 15.19 -15.21
N MET A 186 14.20 14.72 -13.97
CA MET A 186 13.17 14.87 -12.92
C MET A 186 13.30 16.21 -12.19
N CYS A 187 14.51 16.72 -12.03
CA CYS A 187 14.78 18.00 -11.35
C CYS A 187 15.18 19.08 -12.38
N LYS A 188 14.21 19.61 -13.10
CA LYS A 188 14.46 20.67 -14.09
C LYS A 188 14.80 22.03 -13.46
N LYS A 189 14.50 22.22 -12.17
CA LYS A 189 14.88 23.43 -11.39
C LYS A 189 15.25 22.96 -10.00
N GLY A 190 16.54 23.01 -9.67
CA GLY A 190 16.99 22.87 -8.30
C GLY A 190 16.42 23.98 -7.41
N VAL A 191 16.30 23.73 -6.12
CA VAL A 191 16.01 24.79 -5.16
C VAL A 191 17.16 25.79 -5.25
N PRO A 192 16.90 27.10 -5.50
CA PRO A 192 17.97 28.09 -5.57
C PRO A 192 18.83 28.06 -4.29
N GLY A 193 20.14 27.98 -4.45
CA GLY A 193 21.10 27.91 -3.34
C GLY A 193 21.33 26.51 -2.75
N LEU A 194 20.56 25.49 -3.12
CA LEU A 194 20.76 24.14 -2.58
C LEU A 194 22.02 23.46 -3.16
N ALA A 195 22.36 23.77 -4.41
CA ALA A 195 23.56 23.23 -5.06
C ALA A 195 24.87 23.76 -4.46
N ASP A 196 24.81 24.88 -3.75
CA ASP A 196 25.97 25.53 -3.13
C ASP A 196 26.13 25.13 -1.65
N LEU A 197 25.22 24.30 -1.10
CA LEU A 197 25.30 23.80 0.27
C LEU A 197 26.34 22.69 0.37
N THR A 198 27.31 22.90 1.25
CA THR A 198 28.26 21.88 1.66
C THR A 198 27.68 21.04 2.83
N PRO A 199 28.11 19.79 3.05
CA PRO A 199 27.67 18.98 4.19
C PRO A 199 27.80 19.71 5.54
N ASP A 200 28.84 20.51 5.72
CA ASP A 200 29.12 21.26 6.94
C ASP A 200 28.09 22.39 7.21
N GLN A 201 27.37 22.82 6.19
CA GLN A 201 26.29 23.81 6.29
C GLN A 201 24.94 23.20 6.65
N LEU A 202 24.87 21.86 6.68
CA LEU A 202 23.71 21.07 7.06
C LEU A 202 23.81 20.57 8.50
N ASP A 203 24.65 21.17 9.34
CA ASP A 203 24.77 20.80 10.74
C ASP A 203 23.42 20.94 11.44
N VAL A 204 22.80 19.78 11.67
CA VAL A 204 21.62 19.67 12.53
C VAL A 204 22.11 19.78 13.96
N VAL A 205 22.00 20.97 14.53
CA VAL A 205 22.23 21.15 15.96
C VAL A 205 21.15 20.35 16.70
N PRO A 206 21.53 19.37 17.55
CA PRO A 206 20.54 18.66 18.36
C PRO A 206 19.81 19.69 19.22
N LEU A 207 18.48 19.76 19.08
CA LEU A 207 17.66 20.51 20.04
C LEU A 207 17.76 19.77 21.39
N GLU A 208 18.45 20.37 22.34
CA GLU A 208 18.33 19.94 23.73
C GLU A 208 16.89 20.21 24.17
N VAL A 209 16.11 19.15 24.27
CA VAL A 209 14.77 19.21 24.85
C VAL A 209 14.96 19.28 26.36
N SER A 210 14.77 20.46 26.92
CA SER A 210 14.72 20.70 28.36
C SER A 210 13.39 20.24 28.96
#